data_c7d170e633f8cd7cbd8483b9e02fe437
#
_entry.id   c7d170e633f8cd7cbd8483b9e02fe437
#
_cell.length_a   1.000
_cell.length_b   1.000
_cell.length_c   1.000
_cell.angle_alpha   90.00
_cell.angle_beta   90.00
_cell.angle_gamma   90.00
#
_symmetry.space_group_name_H-M   'P 1'
#
loop_
_entity.id
_entity.type
_entity.pdbx_description
1 polymer ?
#
loop_
_entity_poly.entity_id
_entity_poly.type
_entity_poly.pdbx_seq_one_letter_code
_entity_poly.pdbx_strand_id
1 'polypeptide(L)'
;MLVSGFFLRRSAWSVEGAGWRSCDHLRDAPGCDLAHWLDQAAATLAGEERVILCGHSFGGYLAQCLAARLGERAAHLYLFSALVSEGGGALESYQDSGQDNLLGLCRLDPLGGRVRLEDRAGFLELLGAEVPTSASEPAQLLIDSPRQVRPACPVTYVVAAADRLSPPPLQRTFAHRLDARVREYPGGHLAALADPRFLRALIESNN
;
A
#
# COMPACT_ATOMS: atom_id res chain seq x y z
N MET A 1 -2.61 -1.01 11.75
CA MET A 1 -3.20 -1.71 10.56
C MET A 1 -2.18 -1.78 9.45
N LEU A 2 -1.96 -2.95 8.90
CA LEU A 2 -1.05 -3.20 7.76
C LEU A 2 -1.87 -3.37 6.48
N VAL A 3 -1.47 -2.71 5.40
CA VAL A 3 -2.08 -2.80 4.07
C VAL A 3 -0.99 -3.11 3.05
N SER A 4 -1.03 -4.33 2.50
CA SER A 4 0.02 -4.84 1.62
C SER A 4 -0.14 -4.34 0.18
N GLY A 5 0.95 -4.38 -0.57
CA GLY A 5 1.02 -4.03 -1.99
C GLY A 5 0.17 -4.93 -2.88
N PHE A 6 0.14 -4.58 -4.17
CA PHE A 6 -0.58 -5.33 -5.19
C PHE A 6 -0.06 -6.77 -5.27
N PHE A 7 -0.94 -7.75 -5.31
CA PHE A 7 -0.67 -9.19 -5.22
C PHE A 7 0.01 -9.67 -3.94
N LEU A 8 0.27 -8.78 -2.97
CA LEU A 8 0.88 -9.14 -1.69
C LEU A 8 -0.18 -9.26 -0.59
N ARG A 9 0.18 -9.96 0.48
CA ARG A 9 -0.67 -10.17 1.66
C ARG A 9 0.15 -9.91 2.93
N ARG A 10 -0.50 -10.04 4.08
CA ARG A 10 0.08 -9.86 5.41
C ARG A 10 1.44 -10.55 5.58
N SER A 11 1.65 -11.68 4.90
CA SER A 11 2.90 -12.44 4.93
C SER A 11 4.13 -11.71 4.39
N ALA A 12 3.96 -10.60 3.66
CA ALA A 12 5.07 -9.75 3.23
C ALA A 12 5.66 -8.90 4.38
N TRP A 13 4.98 -8.84 5.55
CA TRP A 13 5.42 -8.06 6.70
C TRP A 13 5.98 -8.96 7.79
N SER A 14 7.21 -8.70 8.23
CA SER A 14 7.91 -9.49 9.24
C SER A 14 7.56 -9.16 10.70
N VAL A 15 6.51 -8.36 10.94
CA VAL A 15 6.07 -8.02 12.30
C VAL A 15 5.04 -9.01 12.83
N GLU A 16 5.15 -9.32 14.14
CA GLU A 16 4.28 -10.24 14.85
C GLU A 16 3.70 -9.58 16.10
N GLY A 17 2.59 -10.15 16.59
CA GLY A 17 1.92 -9.73 17.82
C GLY A 17 0.50 -9.22 17.60
N ALA A 18 -0.30 -9.21 18.67
CA ALA A 18 -1.73 -8.91 18.61
C ALA A 18 -2.08 -7.47 18.19
N GLY A 19 -1.15 -6.52 18.32
CA GLY A 19 -1.34 -5.14 17.87
C GLY A 19 -1.25 -4.93 16.35
N TRP A 20 -0.77 -5.95 15.60
CA TRP A 20 -0.61 -5.88 14.16
C TRP A 20 -1.76 -6.57 13.44
N ARG A 21 -2.66 -5.79 12.88
CA ARG A 21 -3.80 -6.29 12.10
C ARG A 21 -3.58 -6.04 10.61
N SER A 22 -4.19 -6.84 9.74
CA SER A 22 -4.24 -6.65 8.29
C SER A 22 -5.68 -6.73 7.79
N CYS A 23 -5.97 -5.97 6.75
CA CYS A 23 -7.24 -6.00 6.02
C CYS A 23 -7.10 -6.53 4.59
N ASP A 24 -5.98 -7.15 4.26
CA ASP A 24 -5.69 -7.63 2.89
C ASP A 24 -6.70 -8.66 2.38
N HIS A 25 -7.28 -9.48 3.29
CA HIS A 25 -8.31 -10.46 2.98
C HIS A 25 -9.61 -9.84 2.43
N LEU A 26 -9.87 -8.56 2.72
CA LEU A 26 -11.05 -7.86 2.20
C LEU A 26 -11.02 -7.74 0.67
N ARG A 27 -9.84 -7.77 0.06
CA ARG A 27 -9.66 -7.74 -1.39
C ARG A 27 -10.05 -9.05 -2.08
N ASP A 28 -10.28 -10.11 -1.32
CA ASP A 28 -10.70 -11.40 -1.87
C ASP A 28 -12.23 -11.48 -2.04
N ALA A 29 -12.98 -10.52 -1.50
CA ALA A 29 -14.43 -10.47 -1.62
C ALA A 29 -14.86 -10.24 -3.10
N PRO A 30 -15.87 -10.96 -3.59
CA PRO A 30 -16.45 -10.72 -4.91
C PRO A 30 -16.95 -9.27 -5.04
N GLY A 31 -16.63 -8.63 -6.18
CA GLY A 31 -17.10 -7.27 -6.47
C GLY A 31 -16.54 -6.20 -5.54
N CYS A 32 -15.41 -6.46 -4.86
CA CYS A 32 -14.76 -5.48 -3.99
C CYS A 32 -14.34 -4.24 -4.79
N ASP A 33 -14.98 -3.13 -4.53
CA ASP A 33 -14.61 -1.78 -4.98
C ASP A 33 -13.95 -0.98 -3.85
N LEU A 34 -13.48 0.23 -4.15
CA LEU A 34 -12.79 1.06 -3.17
C LEU A 34 -13.70 1.47 -2.01
N ALA A 35 -14.96 1.80 -2.29
CA ALA A 35 -15.90 2.24 -1.26
C ALA A 35 -16.20 1.10 -0.29
N HIS A 36 -16.49 -0.09 -0.82
CA HIS A 36 -16.72 -1.29 -0.02
C HIS A 36 -15.50 -1.66 0.81
N TRP A 37 -14.30 -1.64 0.20
CA TRP A 37 -13.06 -1.93 0.91
C TRP A 37 -12.83 -0.95 2.07
N LEU A 38 -13.02 0.35 1.84
CA LEU A 38 -12.85 1.38 2.86
C LEU A 38 -13.83 1.21 4.02
N ASP A 39 -15.12 0.88 3.72
CA ASP A 39 -16.12 0.66 4.74
C ASP A 39 -15.80 -0.55 5.63
N GLN A 40 -15.40 -1.66 5.01
CA GLN A 40 -15.02 -2.87 5.72
C GLN A 40 -13.72 -2.69 6.52
N ALA A 41 -12.71 -2.03 5.94
CA ALA A 41 -11.45 -1.73 6.62
C ALA A 41 -11.69 -0.82 7.85
N ALA A 42 -12.52 0.22 7.72
CA ALA A 42 -12.90 1.07 8.84
C ALA A 42 -13.70 0.30 9.92
N ALA A 43 -14.57 -0.63 9.52
CA ALA A 43 -15.33 -1.47 10.45
C ALA A 43 -14.43 -2.42 11.25
N THR A 44 -13.33 -2.95 10.67
CA THR A 44 -12.36 -3.78 11.41
C THR A 44 -11.63 -3.00 12.52
N LEU A 45 -11.70 -1.68 12.47
CA LEU A 45 -11.09 -0.75 13.44
C LEU A 45 -12.15 -0.13 14.37
N ALA A 46 -13.38 -0.64 14.36
CA ALA A 46 -14.42 -0.17 15.28
C ALA A 46 -13.97 -0.38 16.73
N GLY A 47 -14.12 0.65 17.56
CA GLY A 47 -13.68 0.61 18.96
C GLY A 47 -12.23 1.05 19.20
N GLU A 48 -11.41 1.21 18.17
CA GLU A 48 -10.07 1.81 18.31
C GLU A 48 -10.18 3.33 18.21
N GLU A 49 -9.78 4.03 19.28
CA GLU A 49 -9.82 5.50 19.30
C GLU A 49 -8.75 6.11 18.40
N ARG A 50 -7.58 5.49 18.36
CA ARG A 50 -6.43 5.93 17.56
C ARG A 50 -5.78 4.78 16.84
N VAL A 51 -5.50 4.95 15.55
CA VAL A 51 -4.98 3.91 14.67
C VAL A 51 -3.74 4.40 13.93
N ILE A 52 -2.68 3.60 13.97
CA ILE A 52 -1.53 3.76 13.08
C ILE A 52 -1.76 2.89 11.84
N LEU A 53 -1.60 3.51 10.66
CA LEU A 53 -1.72 2.85 9.37
C LEU A 53 -0.34 2.68 8.74
N CYS A 54 -0.06 1.50 8.19
CA CYS A 54 1.15 1.20 7.45
C CYS A 54 0.76 0.65 6.07
N GLY A 55 1.06 1.38 5.02
CA GLY A 55 0.75 1.00 3.65
C GLY A 55 2.00 0.80 2.80
N HIS A 56 2.05 -0.30 2.05
CA HIS A 56 3.16 -0.62 1.16
C HIS A 56 2.69 -0.64 -0.30
N SER A 57 3.44 0.01 -1.21
CA SER A 57 3.17 -0.03 -2.65
C SER A 57 1.72 0.39 -2.94
N PHE A 58 0.94 -0.38 -3.70
CA PHE A 58 -0.50 -0.17 -3.89
C PHE A 58 -1.29 -0.08 -2.56
N GLY A 59 -0.90 -0.85 -1.54
CA GLY A 59 -1.49 -0.74 -0.20
C GLY A 59 -1.25 0.62 0.45
N GLY A 60 -0.26 1.39 0.00
CA GLY A 60 -0.06 2.78 0.41
C GLY A 60 -1.19 3.69 -0.08
N TYR A 61 -1.62 3.53 -1.32
CA TYR A 61 -2.80 4.21 -1.87
C TYR A 61 -4.06 3.89 -1.05
N LEU A 62 -4.31 2.61 -0.75
CA LEU A 62 -5.46 2.20 0.07
C LEU A 62 -5.37 2.73 1.51
N ALA A 63 -4.18 2.70 2.11
CA ALA A 63 -3.96 3.22 3.46
C ALA A 63 -4.11 4.75 3.52
N GLN A 64 -3.70 5.47 2.48
CA GLN A 64 -3.92 6.91 2.33
C GLN A 64 -5.42 7.23 2.30
N CYS A 65 -6.20 6.52 1.48
CA CYS A 65 -7.65 6.69 1.41
C CYS A 65 -8.32 6.35 2.76
N LEU A 66 -7.87 5.29 3.41
CA LEU A 66 -8.39 4.90 4.73
C LEU A 66 -8.04 5.93 5.81
N ALA A 67 -6.83 6.49 5.80
CA ALA A 67 -6.44 7.55 6.73
C ALA A 67 -7.32 8.80 6.57
N ALA A 68 -7.58 9.21 5.32
CA ALA A 68 -8.48 10.33 5.02
C ALA A 68 -9.91 10.06 5.51
N ARG A 69 -10.41 8.83 5.35
CA ARG A 69 -11.74 8.43 5.83
C ARG A 69 -11.85 8.36 7.36
N LEU A 70 -10.80 7.92 8.04
CA LEU A 70 -10.78 7.82 9.51
C LEU A 70 -10.64 9.20 10.19
N GLY A 71 -10.14 10.22 9.47
CA GLY A 71 -9.96 11.55 10.00
C GLY A 71 -9.03 11.57 11.23
N GLU A 72 -9.48 12.16 12.33
CA GLU A 72 -8.71 12.30 13.58
C GLU A 72 -8.38 10.96 14.26
N ARG A 73 -9.09 9.89 13.93
CA ARG A 73 -8.77 8.54 14.42
C ARG A 73 -7.48 7.97 13.81
N ALA A 74 -7.06 8.45 12.62
CA ALA A 74 -5.75 8.12 12.07
C ALA A 74 -4.68 8.90 12.85
N ALA A 75 -3.91 8.20 13.70
CA ALA A 75 -2.87 8.82 14.49
C ALA A 75 -1.61 9.11 13.67
N HIS A 76 -1.26 8.23 12.75
CA HIS A 76 -0.12 8.35 11.85
C HIS A 76 -0.27 7.45 10.63
N LEU A 77 0.24 7.89 9.48
CA LEU A 77 0.33 7.10 8.26
C LEU A 77 1.80 6.86 7.89
N TYR A 78 2.23 5.60 7.90
CA TYR A 78 3.52 5.18 7.39
C TYR A 78 3.37 4.58 6.00
N LEU A 79 4.13 5.09 5.05
CA LEU A 79 4.14 4.65 3.65
C LEU A 79 5.49 4.06 3.29
N PHE A 80 5.50 2.86 2.70
CA PHE A 80 6.71 2.13 2.33
C PHE A 80 6.71 1.88 0.82
N SER A 81 7.63 2.49 0.07
CA SER A 81 7.66 2.40 -1.41
C SER A 81 6.27 2.57 -2.04
N ALA A 82 5.46 3.44 -1.48
CA ALA A 82 4.02 3.50 -1.65
C ALA A 82 3.61 4.29 -2.89
N LEU A 83 2.56 3.82 -3.56
CA LEU A 83 1.82 4.62 -4.50
C LEU A 83 1.01 5.69 -3.75
N VAL A 84 1.00 6.90 -4.27
CA VAL A 84 0.26 8.05 -3.71
C VAL A 84 -0.62 8.66 -4.80
N SER A 85 -1.89 8.90 -4.47
CA SER A 85 -2.83 9.58 -5.35
C SER A 85 -3.08 11.02 -4.88
N GLU A 86 -3.33 11.92 -5.83
CA GLU A 86 -3.80 13.28 -5.62
C GLU A 86 -5.31 13.44 -5.89
N GLY A 87 -6.04 12.33 -6.10
CA GLY A 87 -7.49 12.30 -6.35
C GLY A 87 -7.92 11.38 -7.47
N GLY A 88 -6.99 10.92 -8.31
CA GLY A 88 -7.23 9.90 -9.33
C GLY A 88 -7.23 8.48 -8.78
N GLY A 89 -7.61 7.51 -9.61
CA GLY A 89 -7.50 6.09 -9.28
C GLY A 89 -6.04 5.62 -9.21
N ALA A 90 -5.84 4.44 -8.65
CA ALA A 90 -4.49 3.86 -8.57
C ALA A 90 -3.91 3.58 -9.97
N LEU A 91 -4.73 3.15 -10.92
CA LEU A 91 -4.30 2.91 -12.31
C LEU A 91 -3.75 4.18 -12.96
N GLU A 92 -4.47 5.30 -12.84
CA GLU A 92 -4.03 6.61 -13.32
C GLU A 92 -2.70 7.00 -12.67
N SER A 93 -2.58 6.84 -11.35
CA SER A 93 -1.33 7.14 -10.63
C SER A 93 -0.15 6.26 -11.09
N TYR A 94 -0.37 5.00 -11.47
CA TYR A 94 0.66 4.14 -12.07
C TYR A 94 1.08 4.65 -13.45
N GLN A 95 0.12 5.01 -14.31
CA GLN A 95 0.38 5.51 -15.65
C GLN A 95 1.12 6.84 -15.62
N ASP A 96 0.65 7.80 -14.83
CA ASP A 96 1.28 9.13 -14.68
C ASP A 96 2.70 9.07 -14.11
N SER A 97 2.99 8.04 -13.32
CA SER A 97 4.31 7.84 -12.73
C SER A 97 5.28 7.04 -13.60
N GLY A 98 4.84 6.54 -14.78
CA GLY A 98 5.66 5.71 -15.67
C GLY A 98 5.98 4.32 -15.10
N GLN A 99 5.14 3.80 -14.20
CA GLN A 99 5.29 2.46 -13.62
C GLN A 99 4.59 1.36 -14.46
N ASP A 100 4.64 1.48 -15.77
CA ASP A 100 4.01 0.52 -16.71
C ASP A 100 4.60 -0.90 -16.64
N ASN A 101 5.82 -1.04 -16.12
CA ASN A 101 6.49 -2.32 -15.95
C ASN A 101 5.67 -3.30 -15.09
N LEU A 102 4.99 -2.84 -14.02
CA LEU A 102 4.10 -3.68 -13.22
C LEU A 102 2.86 -4.09 -14.02
N LEU A 103 2.25 -3.14 -14.73
CA LEU A 103 1.04 -3.38 -15.50
C LEU A 103 1.28 -4.37 -16.65
N GLY A 104 2.49 -4.37 -17.23
CA GLY A 104 2.91 -5.32 -18.27
C GLY A 104 2.99 -6.78 -17.80
N LEU A 105 3.08 -7.03 -16.50
CA LEU A 105 3.09 -8.38 -15.90
C LEU A 105 1.68 -8.90 -15.60
N CYS A 106 0.65 -8.10 -15.87
CA CYS A 106 -0.72 -8.34 -15.44
C CYS A 106 -1.66 -8.45 -16.64
N ARG A 107 -2.77 -9.12 -16.42
CA ARG A 107 -3.87 -9.20 -17.39
C ARG A 107 -5.20 -8.86 -16.72
N LEU A 108 -5.94 -7.97 -17.35
CA LEU A 108 -7.33 -7.71 -16.97
C LEU A 108 -8.22 -8.88 -17.42
N ASP A 109 -8.99 -9.42 -16.48
CA ASP A 109 -10.10 -10.33 -16.73
C ASP A 109 -11.41 -9.53 -16.64
N PRO A 110 -11.95 -9.06 -17.77
CA PRO A 110 -13.11 -8.17 -17.76
C PRO A 110 -14.40 -8.88 -17.32
N LEU A 111 -14.49 -10.21 -17.51
CA LEU A 111 -15.65 -11.00 -17.10
C LEU A 111 -15.63 -11.28 -15.59
N GLY A 112 -14.45 -11.53 -15.04
CA GLY A 112 -14.27 -11.78 -13.62
C GLY A 112 -14.08 -10.49 -12.78
N GLY A 113 -13.95 -9.32 -13.41
CA GLY A 113 -13.68 -8.06 -12.70
C GLY A 113 -12.37 -8.06 -11.92
N ARG A 114 -11.37 -8.80 -12.40
CA ARG A 114 -10.12 -8.98 -11.70
C ARG A 114 -8.91 -8.72 -12.59
N VAL A 115 -7.82 -8.28 -11.98
CA VAL A 115 -6.49 -8.23 -12.60
C VAL A 115 -5.72 -9.47 -12.13
N ARG A 116 -5.21 -10.25 -13.06
CA ARG A 116 -4.43 -11.46 -12.81
C ARG A 116 -2.95 -11.19 -12.98
N LEU A 117 -2.15 -11.79 -12.11
CA LEU A 117 -0.70 -11.82 -12.26
C LEU A 117 -0.32 -12.94 -13.23
N GLU A 118 0.08 -12.58 -14.45
CA GLU A 118 0.45 -13.54 -15.51
C GLU A 118 1.92 -13.96 -15.41
N ASP A 119 2.81 -12.99 -15.17
CA ASP A 119 4.24 -13.25 -14.98
C ASP A 119 4.64 -13.09 -13.52
N ARG A 120 4.42 -14.15 -12.74
CA ARG A 120 4.85 -14.19 -11.33
C ARG A 120 6.36 -14.12 -11.18
N ALA A 121 7.13 -14.74 -12.07
CA ALA A 121 8.59 -14.76 -11.98
C ALA A 121 9.16 -13.35 -12.19
N GLY A 122 8.73 -12.66 -13.25
CA GLY A 122 9.09 -11.26 -13.50
C GLY A 122 8.67 -10.33 -12.35
N PHE A 123 7.51 -10.56 -11.75
CA PHE A 123 7.06 -9.79 -10.58
C PHE A 123 7.99 -9.96 -9.39
N LEU A 124 8.37 -11.19 -9.04
CA LEU A 124 9.29 -11.46 -7.94
C LEU A 124 10.70 -10.91 -8.21
N GLU A 125 11.15 -10.93 -9.47
CA GLU A 125 12.40 -10.28 -9.88
C GLU A 125 12.37 -8.77 -9.64
N LEU A 126 11.27 -8.09 -10.01
CA LEU A 126 11.10 -6.67 -9.73
C LEU A 126 11.06 -6.36 -8.24
N LEU A 127 10.43 -7.20 -7.44
CA LEU A 127 10.41 -7.07 -5.98
C LEU A 127 11.79 -7.30 -5.35
N GLY A 128 12.64 -8.06 -6.02
CA GLY A 128 13.95 -8.49 -5.49
C GLY A 128 13.85 -9.45 -4.30
N ALA A 129 12.74 -10.20 -4.18
CA ALA A 129 12.51 -11.11 -3.06
C ALA A 129 11.50 -12.21 -3.42
N GLU A 130 11.68 -13.39 -2.85
CA GLU A 130 10.73 -14.50 -2.90
C GLU A 130 9.69 -14.36 -1.80
N VAL A 131 8.43 -14.10 -2.18
CA VAL A 131 7.30 -13.95 -1.25
C VAL A 131 6.05 -14.63 -1.80
N PRO A 132 5.13 -15.09 -0.95
CA PRO A 132 3.82 -15.55 -1.38
C PRO A 132 3.05 -14.43 -2.08
N THR A 133 2.45 -14.75 -3.22
CA THR A 133 1.65 -13.80 -4.00
C THR A 133 0.22 -14.28 -4.18
N SER A 134 -0.73 -13.36 -4.26
CA SER A 134 -2.07 -13.62 -4.74
C SER A 134 -2.05 -13.78 -6.27
N ALA A 135 -2.92 -14.65 -6.79
CA ALA A 135 -3.05 -14.83 -8.24
C ALA A 135 -3.81 -13.69 -8.91
N SER A 136 -4.63 -12.96 -8.16
CA SER A 136 -5.43 -11.86 -8.73
C SER A 136 -5.88 -10.86 -7.67
N GLU A 137 -6.21 -9.64 -8.14
CA GLU A 137 -6.75 -8.55 -7.34
C GLU A 137 -8.04 -7.99 -7.98
N PRO A 138 -8.94 -7.36 -7.23
CA PRO A 138 -10.11 -6.68 -7.79
C PRO A 138 -9.69 -5.55 -8.72
N ALA A 139 -10.16 -5.57 -9.97
CA ALA A 139 -9.85 -4.52 -10.95
C ALA A 139 -10.42 -3.16 -10.52
N GLN A 140 -11.58 -3.17 -9.86
CA GLN A 140 -12.27 -1.95 -9.44
C GLN A 140 -11.46 -1.14 -8.44
N LEU A 141 -10.67 -1.79 -7.55
CA LEU A 141 -9.76 -1.09 -6.63
C LEU A 141 -8.67 -0.27 -7.34
N LEU A 142 -8.30 -0.63 -8.59
CA LEU A 142 -7.35 0.13 -9.38
C LEU A 142 -7.99 1.31 -10.10
N ILE A 143 -9.26 1.18 -10.48
CA ILE A 143 -9.96 2.11 -11.35
C ILE A 143 -10.68 3.20 -10.54
N ASP A 144 -11.23 2.85 -9.38
CA ASP A 144 -12.00 3.76 -8.56
C ASP A 144 -11.18 4.96 -8.09
N SER A 145 -11.76 6.14 -8.26
CA SER A 145 -11.21 7.37 -7.72
C SER A 145 -11.76 7.64 -6.33
N PRO A 146 -10.88 7.93 -5.34
CA PRO A 146 -11.32 8.19 -3.99
C PRO A 146 -11.97 9.58 -3.87
N ARG A 147 -12.95 9.71 -2.97
CA ARG A 147 -13.57 11.00 -2.65
C ARG A 147 -12.67 11.89 -1.80
N GLN A 148 -11.82 11.30 -1.00
CA GLN A 148 -10.88 11.98 -0.13
C GLN A 148 -9.55 11.21 -0.16
N VAL A 149 -8.46 11.92 -0.32
CA VAL A 149 -7.10 11.36 -0.39
C VAL A 149 -6.13 12.00 0.58
N ARG A 150 -6.41 13.21 1.08
CA ARG A 150 -5.48 13.89 1.98
C ARG A 150 -5.73 13.46 3.43
N PRO A 151 -4.78 12.72 4.04
CA PRO A 151 -4.90 12.35 5.45
C PRO A 151 -4.78 13.58 6.34
N ALA A 152 -5.53 13.61 7.45
CA ALA A 152 -5.42 14.65 8.47
C ALA A 152 -4.29 14.39 9.47
N CYS A 153 -3.70 13.20 9.45
CA CYS A 153 -2.63 12.80 10.36
C CYS A 153 -1.23 13.08 9.78
N PRO A 154 -0.17 13.10 10.63
CA PRO A 154 1.20 13.09 10.16
C PRO A 154 1.50 11.90 9.25
N VAL A 155 2.32 12.14 8.22
CA VAL A 155 2.74 11.11 7.26
C VAL A 155 4.26 10.94 7.31
N THR A 156 4.71 9.69 7.39
CA THR A 156 6.12 9.34 7.19
C THR A 156 6.24 8.44 5.96
N TYR A 157 7.07 8.82 5.01
CA TYR A 157 7.34 8.05 3.81
C TYR A 157 8.73 7.42 3.90
N VAL A 158 8.79 6.10 3.82
CA VAL A 158 10.03 5.32 3.79
C VAL A 158 10.41 5.04 2.35
N VAL A 159 11.50 5.67 1.90
CA VAL A 159 12.06 5.52 0.57
C VAL A 159 13.02 4.33 0.57
N ALA A 160 12.75 3.32 -0.24
CA ALA A 160 13.67 2.20 -0.47
C ALA A 160 14.73 2.58 -1.50
N ALA A 161 16.00 2.68 -1.07
CA ALA A 161 17.08 3.27 -1.84
C ALA A 161 17.49 2.47 -3.09
N ALA A 162 17.21 1.16 -3.13
CA ALA A 162 17.52 0.28 -4.25
C ALA A 162 16.25 -0.35 -4.88
N ASP A 163 15.11 0.34 -4.78
CA ASP A 163 13.85 -0.11 -5.34
C ASP A 163 13.85 -0.01 -6.87
N ARG A 164 13.64 -1.15 -7.53
CA ARG A 164 13.60 -1.25 -9.00
C ARG A 164 12.18 -1.10 -9.56
N LEU A 165 11.15 -1.35 -8.73
CA LEU A 165 9.76 -1.24 -9.13
C LEU A 165 9.27 0.22 -9.01
N SER A 166 9.58 0.88 -7.90
CA SER A 166 9.27 2.29 -7.68
C SER A 166 10.58 3.04 -7.40
N PRO A 167 11.24 3.63 -8.43
CA PRO A 167 12.55 4.25 -8.26
C PRO A 167 12.56 5.34 -7.19
N PRO A 168 13.66 5.51 -6.41
CA PRO A 168 13.74 6.48 -5.31
C PRO A 168 13.36 7.93 -5.67
N PRO A 169 13.68 8.47 -6.85
CA PRO A 169 13.22 9.82 -7.23
C PRO A 169 11.69 9.93 -7.28
N LEU A 170 11.00 8.91 -7.80
CA LEU A 170 9.55 8.85 -7.83
C LEU A 170 8.96 8.77 -6.42
N GLN A 171 9.53 7.92 -5.57
CA GLN A 171 9.11 7.80 -4.17
C GLN A 171 9.23 9.15 -3.43
N ARG A 172 10.30 9.93 -3.67
CA ARG A 172 10.45 11.28 -3.10
C ARG A 172 9.40 12.26 -3.64
N THR A 173 9.02 12.14 -4.92
CA THR A 173 7.91 12.91 -5.47
C THR A 173 6.60 12.59 -4.75
N PHE A 174 6.31 11.32 -4.52
CA PHE A 174 5.13 10.89 -3.75
C PHE A 174 5.16 11.39 -2.30
N ALA A 175 6.31 11.33 -1.64
CA ALA A 175 6.46 11.88 -0.29
C ALA A 175 6.17 13.38 -0.24
N HIS A 176 6.67 14.15 -1.22
CA HIS A 176 6.44 15.59 -1.33
C HIS A 176 4.97 15.94 -1.54
N ARG A 177 4.22 15.17 -2.34
CA ARG A 177 2.77 15.39 -2.56
C ARG A 177 1.95 15.37 -1.26
N LEU A 178 2.42 14.62 -0.26
CA LEU A 178 1.76 14.49 1.04
C LEU A 178 2.40 15.32 2.15
N ASP A 179 3.39 16.17 1.86
CA ASP A 179 4.21 16.85 2.86
C ASP A 179 4.77 15.86 3.90
N ALA A 180 5.14 14.66 3.45
CA ALA A 180 5.54 13.57 4.33
C ALA A 180 6.97 13.75 4.85
N ARG A 181 7.19 13.36 6.11
CA ARG A 181 8.55 13.19 6.63
C ARG A 181 9.23 12.02 5.92
N VAL A 182 10.33 12.28 5.24
CA VAL A 182 11.08 11.24 4.53
C VAL A 182 12.03 10.50 5.46
N ARG A 183 12.06 9.18 5.35
CA ARG A 183 13.07 8.28 5.90
C ARG A 183 13.62 7.43 4.77
N GLU A 184 14.91 7.20 4.75
CA GLU A 184 15.52 6.29 3.78
C GLU A 184 15.82 4.94 4.41
N TYR A 185 15.62 3.89 3.64
CA TYR A 185 15.95 2.53 4.01
C TYR A 185 16.80 1.88 2.91
N PRO A 186 17.95 1.27 3.25
CA PRO A 186 18.75 0.56 2.26
C PRO A 186 18.01 -0.69 1.77
N GLY A 187 18.05 -0.96 0.47
CA GLY A 187 17.46 -2.15 -0.12
C GLY A 187 16.32 -1.87 -1.10
N GLY A 188 15.72 -2.95 -1.59
CA GLY A 188 14.67 -2.95 -2.62
C GLY A 188 13.27 -2.79 -2.06
N HIS A 189 12.29 -3.06 -2.91
CA HIS A 189 10.86 -2.77 -2.71
C HIS A 189 10.28 -3.34 -1.40
N LEU A 190 10.73 -4.52 -0.95
CA LEU A 190 10.24 -5.19 0.27
C LEU A 190 11.20 -5.09 1.47
N ALA A 191 12.38 -4.50 1.30
CA ALA A 191 13.44 -4.60 2.29
C ALA A 191 13.05 -4.07 3.68
N ALA A 192 12.36 -2.93 3.74
CA ALA A 192 11.91 -2.36 5.00
C ALA A 192 10.83 -3.21 5.70
N LEU A 193 9.98 -3.92 4.93
CA LEU A 193 8.94 -4.79 5.46
C LEU A 193 9.51 -6.06 6.09
N ALA A 194 10.65 -6.49 5.59
CA ALA A 194 11.39 -7.67 6.06
C ALA A 194 12.22 -7.40 7.32
N ASP A 195 12.31 -6.13 7.79
CA ASP A 195 13.06 -5.75 8.99
C ASP A 195 12.12 -5.36 10.15
N PRO A 196 11.80 -6.32 11.06
CA PRO A 196 10.88 -6.05 12.16
C PRO A 196 11.46 -5.07 13.19
N ARG A 197 12.80 -4.95 13.28
CA ARG A 197 13.46 -4.01 14.20
C ARG A 197 13.28 -2.58 13.70
N PHE A 198 13.52 -2.37 12.40
CA PHE A 198 13.30 -1.08 11.76
C PHE A 198 11.85 -0.64 11.89
N LEU A 199 10.88 -1.52 11.56
CA LEU A 199 9.45 -1.22 11.63
C LEU A 199 9.03 -0.83 13.05
N ARG A 200 9.47 -1.56 14.08
CA ARG A 200 9.17 -1.24 15.48
C ARG A 200 9.78 0.09 15.90
N ALA A 201 11.08 0.29 15.65
CA ALA A 201 11.77 1.53 16.01
C ALA A 201 11.16 2.75 15.32
N LEU A 202 10.77 2.62 14.04
CA LEU A 202 10.13 3.68 13.27
C LEU A 202 8.80 4.12 13.90
N ILE A 203 7.98 3.18 14.34
CA ILE A 203 6.66 3.45 14.92
C ILE A 203 6.78 3.96 16.34
N GLU A 204 7.66 3.37 17.16
CA GLU A 204 7.89 3.79 18.55
C GLU A 204 8.50 5.21 18.65
N SER A 205 9.27 5.62 17.64
CA SER A 205 9.90 6.97 17.64
C SER A 205 8.92 8.12 17.42
N ASN A 206 7.66 7.85 17.11
CA ASN A 206 6.63 8.86 16.84
C ASN A 206 5.40 8.72 17.78
N ASN A 207 5.48 7.85 18.79
CA ASN A 207 4.55 7.78 19.91
C ASN A 207 5.10 8.57 21.09
#